data_bfc674f97773e70b6937517e1ed97cdc
#
_entry.id   bfc674f97773e70b6937517e1ed97cdc
#
_cell.length_a   1.000
_cell.length_b   1.000
_cell.length_c   1.000
_cell.angle_alpha   90.00
_cell.angle_beta   90.00
_cell.angle_gamma   90.00
#
_symmetry.space_group_name_H-M   'P 1'
#
loop_
_entity.id
_entity.type
_entity.pdbx_description
1 polymer ?
#
loop_
_entity_poly.entity_id
_entity_poly.type
_entity_poly.pdbx_seq_one_letter_code
_entity_poly.pdbx_strand_id
1 'polypeptide(L)'
;MEKMNENETKDVAVQVRDYQTELEQIMRSNVSPRVLKDRISDYHENDIASSFEVLTRDERERLYRILDAEQLSDIFEYLDNAEIYFEELNARKKVEVLSCMEVDQAAALLKRLAKPERNMLIDLIDNESKRDIAMLESFDEDEIGSRMSMNFIEIKAGISIREAMRELVAQAAENDNISTLYVTDEQHTFCGAIDLKDLIIARQDHPLEELVVTSYPYVYAEEEIDECIERLKDYSEDSVPVLDNDNRLLGVITSSSIIDLVDDEMGEDYAKLAGLTAEEDLKEPLKESMKKRMPWLLILLALGMVVSSVVGVFETVVTQLPIIMCFQSLILDMAGNVGTQS
;
A
#
# COMPACT_ATOMS: atom_id res chain seq x y z
N MET A 1 -44.44 26.35 41.74
CA MET A 1 -43.48 27.46 41.62
C MET A 1 -42.12 26.90 41.88
N GLU A 2 -41.43 26.58 40.85
CA GLU A 2 -39.95 26.50 40.90
C GLU A 2 -39.49 26.34 39.48
N LYS A 3 -38.86 27.37 39.00
CA LYS A 3 -38.19 27.40 37.67
C LYS A 3 -36.95 26.53 37.79
N MET A 4 -36.94 25.36 37.15
CA MET A 4 -35.73 24.60 36.90
C MET A 4 -35.01 25.21 35.69
N ASN A 5 -33.80 25.56 35.95
CA ASN A 5 -32.81 26.15 35.05
C ASN A 5 -32.58 25.26 33.83
N GLU A 6 -33.04 25.70 32.66
CA GLU A 6 -32.46 25.37 31.37
C GLU A 6 -31.18 26.19 31.24
N ASN A 7 -30.04 25.54 31.44
CA ASN A 7 -28.76 25.92 30.80
C ASN A 7 -27.64 25.06 31.37
N GLU A 8 -27.13 24.18 30.55
CA GLU A 8 -25.73 23.76 30.46
C GLU A 8 -25.60 22.43 29.73
N THR A 9 -26.18 22.32 28.55
CA THR A 9 -25.59 21.47 27.51
C THR A 9 -24.44 22.28 26.92
N LYS A 10 -23.27 22.18 27.54
CA LYS A 10 -22.04 22.57 26.88
C LYS A 10 -21.89 21.65 25.66
N ASP A 11 -22.12 22.24 24.48
CA ASP A 11 -21.60 21.72 23.23
C ASP A 11 -20.08 21.51 23.42
N VAL A 12 -19.70 20.26 23.68
CA VAL A 12 -18.35 19.80 23.42
C VAL A 12 -18.30 19.62 21.92
N ALA A 13 -18.19 20.74 21.19
CA ALA A 13 -17.70 20.69 19.83
C ALA A 13 -16.33 20.04 19.91
N VAL A 14 -16.24 18.79 19.45
CA VAL A 14 -14.95 18.15 19.18
C VAL A 14 -14.32 19.05 18.13
N GLN A 15 -13.43 19.96 18.55
CA GLN A 15 -12.57 20.69 17.61
C GLN A 15 -11.76 19.61 16.90
N VAL A 16 -12.06 19.40 15.64
CA VAL A 16 -11.18 18.61 14.77
C VAL A 16 -9.84 19.35 14.80
N ARG A 17 -8.85 18.74 15.46
CA ARG A 17 -7.49 19.31 15.51
C ARG A 17 -6.89 19.21 14.12
N ASP A 18 -6.34 20.31 13.66
CA ASP A 18 -5.52 20.34 12.45
C ASP A 18 -4.08 19.99 12.83
N TYR A 19 -3.79 18.71 12.88
CA TYR A 19 -2.47 18.18 13.26
C TYR A 19 -1.36 18.66 12.33
N GLN A 20 -1.64 18.86 11.05
CA GLN A 20 -0.67 19.36 10.08
C GLN A 20 -0.19 20.79 10.46
N THR A 21 -1.14 21.69 10.73
CA THR A 21 -0.79 23.07 11.16
C THR A 21 -0.09 23.07 12.52
N GLU A 22 -0.48 22.20 13.47
CA GLU A 22 0.18 22.07 14.77
C GLU A 22 1.64 21.57 14.61
N LEU A 23 1.87 20.55 13.78
CA LEU A 23 3.19 19.99 13.48
C LEU A 23 4.11 21.03 12.82
N GLU A 24 3.61 21.79 11.84
CA GLU A 24 4.38 22.89 11.24
C GLU A 24 4.85 23.89 12.30
N GLN A 25 3.97 24.29 13.22
CA GLN A 25 4.32 25.23 14.28
C GLN A 25 5.37 24.65 15.24
N ILE A 26 5.25 23.37 15.58
CA ILE A 26 6.20 22.65 16.42
C ILE A 26 7.57 22.60 15.72
N MET A 27 7.60 22.25 14.44
CA MET A 27 8.82 22.17 13.64
C MET A 27 9.54 23.50 13.51
N ARG A 28 8.79 24.60 13.32
CA ARG A 28 9.32 25.95 13.22
C ARG A 28 9.67 26.57 14.57
N SER A 29 9.29 25.90 15.67
CA SER A 29 9.60 26.39 17.00
C SER A 29 11.10 26.28 17.32
N ASN A 30 11.62 27.27 18.07
CA ASN A 30 13.02 27.29 18.47
C ASN A 30 13.23 26.55 19.80
N VAL A 31 12.87 25.27 19.83
CA VAL A 31 13.05 24.39 20.99
C VAL A 31 14.27 23.48 20.81
N SER A 32 14.75 22.91 21.93
CA SER A 32 15.87 21.97 21.89
C SER A 32 15.50 20.69 21.10
N PRO A 33 16.47 20.00 20.48
CA PRO A 33 16.21 18.77 19.72
C PRO A 33 15.46 17.70 20.52
N ARG A 34 15.77 17.55 21.81
CA ARG A 34 15.10 16.59 22.68
C ARG A 34 13.63 16.93 22.89
N VAL A 35 13.32 18.20 23.19
CA VAL A 35 11.92 18.64 23.36
C VAL A 35 11.15 18.55 22.05
N LEU A 36 11.83 18.76 20.89
CA LEU A 36 11.23 18.62 19.59
C LEU A 36 10.88 17.15 19.31
N LYS A 37 11.81 16.23 19.58
CA LYS A 37 11.56 14.79 19.45
C LYS A 37 10.39 14.35 20.34
N ASP A 38 10.41 14.69 21.63
CA ASP A 38 9.34 14.33 22.58
C ASP A 38 7.95 14.83 22.11
N ARG A 39 7.89 16.03 21.53
CA ARG A 39 6.62 16.59 21.02
C ARG A 39 6.13 15.92 19.73
N ILE A 40 7.04 15.55 18.83
CA ILE A 40 6.70 14.89 17.56
C ILE A 40 6.25 13.46 17.82
N SER A 41 6.86 12.76 18.78
CA SER A 41 6.46 11.39 19.16
C SER A 41 5.04 11.28 19.77
N ASP A 42 4.36 12.40 20.02
CA ASP A 42 2.95 12.41 20.44
C ASP A 42 1.98 12.33 19.24
N TYR A 43 2.49 12.43 17.99
CA TYR A 43 1.70 12.38 16.76
C TYR A 43 1.88 11.05 16.04
N HIS A 44 0.85 10.63 15.32
CA HIS A 44 0.91 9.44 14.48
C HIS A 44 1.84 9.68 13.29
N GLU A 45 2.54 8.64 12.85
CA GLU A 45 3.52 8.67 11.77
C GLU A 45 2.93 9.21 10.47
N ASN A 46 1.68 8.86 10.15
CA ASN A 46 0.94 9.39 9.01
C ASN A 46 0.75 10.92 9.06
N ASP A 47 0.45 11.48 10.24
CA ASP A 47 0.33 12.94 10.39
C ASP A 47 1.68 13.63 10.18
N ILE A 48 2.76 12.98 10.65
CA ILE A 48 4.13 13.47 10.46
C ILE A 48 4.50 13.40 8.97
N ALA A 49 4.23 12.29 8.30
CA ALA A 49 4.47 12.10 6.86
C ALA A 49 3.74 13.16 6.02
N SER A 50 2.45 13.40 6.31
CA SER A 50 1.66 14.44 5.65
C SER A 50 2.25 15.85 5.78
N SER A 51 3.05 16.11 6.83
CA SER A 51 3.74 17.39 7.00
C SER A 51 4.96 17.58 6.10
N PHE A 52 5.54 16.50 5.55
CA PHE A 52 6.76 16.55 4.74
C PHE A 52 6.62 17.41 3.49
N GLU A 53 5.44 17.43 2.88
CA GLU A 53 5.16 18.24 1.68
C GLU A 53 5.24 19.76 1.96
N VAL A 54 4.84 20.18 3.15
CA VAL A 54 4.78 21.62 3.54
C VAL A 54 6.07 22.07 4.20
N LEU A 55 6.92 21.15 4.67
CA LEU A 55 8.20 21.44 5.29
C LEU A 55 9.26 21.75 4.23
N THR A 56 10.09 22.75 4.51
CA THR A 56 11.28 23.02 3.70
C THR A 56 12.33 21.91 3.91
N ARG A 57 13.26 21.77 2.96
CA ARG A 57 14.34 20.79 3.07
C ARG A 57 15.16 20.97 4.37
N ASP A 58 15.46 22.20 4.78
CA ASP A 58 16.22 22.48 6.00
C ASP A 58 15.45 22.01 7.27
N GLU A 59 14.11 22.15 7.26
CA GLU A 59 13.24 21.66 8.34
C GLU A 59 13.21 20.14 8.37
N ARG A 60 13.11 19.46 7.21
CA ARG A 60 13.19 17.99 7.11
C ARG A 60 14.58 17.47 7.53
N GLU A 61 15.67 18.11 7.11
CA GLU A 61 17.02 17.73 7.56
C GLU A 61 17.19 17.85 9.09
N ARG A 62 16.45 18.74 9.74
CA ARG A 62 16.41 18.82 11.19
C ARG A 62 15.68 17.60 11.79
N LEU A 63 14.57 17.16 11.17
CA LEU A 63 13.87 15.91 11.54
C LEU A 63 14.78 14.69 11.41
N TYR A 64 15.43 14.52 10.27
CA TYR A 64 16.34 13.38 10.01
C TYR A 64 17.47 13.26 11.04
N ARG A 65 17.84 14.35 11.68
CA ARG A 65 18.88 14.36 12.72
C ARG A 65 18.37 14.00 14.11
N ILE A 66 17.10 14.25 14.40
CA ILE A 66 16.52 14.02 15.74
C ILE A 66 15.75 12.71 15.85
N LEU A 67 15.17 12.23 14.74
CA LEU A 67 14.50 10.95 14.67
C LEU A 67 15.51 9.81 14.51
N ASP A 68 15.27 8.70 15.16
CA ASP A 68 16.04 7.47 14.95
C ASP A 68 15.65 6.79 13.61
N ALA A 69 16.26 5.65 13.32
CA ALA A 69 16.03 4.96 12.06
C ALA A 69 14.66 4.27 12.02
N GLU A 70 14.22 3.73 13.14
CA GLU A 70 12.92 3.08 13.32
C GLU A 70 11.79 4.08 13.10
N GLN A 71 11.79 5.21 13.82
CA GLN A 71 10.79 6.28 13.63
C GLN A 71 10.75 6.83 12.20
N LEU A 72 11.90 6.91 11.53
CA LEU A 72 11.95 7.35 10.13
C LEU A 72 11.40 6.26 9.21
N SER A 73 11.70 4.99 9.45
CA SER A 73 11.12 3.87 8.72
C SER A 73 9.60 3.94 8.72
N ASP A 74 9.01 4.05 9.92
CA ASP A 74 7.56 4.13 10.10
C ASP A 74 6.94 5.34 9.38
N ILE A 75 7.62 6.50 9.37
CA ILE A 75 7.17 7.68 8.63
C ILE A 75 7.26 7.48 7.12
N PHE A 76 8.35 6.82 6.64
CA PHE A 76 8.55 6.58 5.22
C PHE A 76 7.49 5.65 4.62
N GLU A 77 6.87 4.78 5.42
CA GLU A 77 5.76 3.93 5.03
C GLU A 77 4.55 4.72 4.53
N TYR A 78 4.30 5.90 5.12
CA TYR A 78 3.15 6.75 4.79
C TYR A 78 3.45 7.84 3.74
N LEU A 79 4.63 7.84 3.12
CA LEU A 79 5.02 8.85 2.14
C LEU A 79 4.73 8.39 0.70
N ASP A 80 3.85 9.08 -0.02
CA ASP A 80 3.51 8.77 -1.42
C ASP A 80 4.73 8.76 -2.35
N ASN A 81 5.67 9.70 -2.17
CA ASN A 81 6.89 9.84 -2.98
C ASN A 81 8.14 9.69 -2.08
N ALA A 82 8.20 8.58 -1.35
CA ALA A 82 9.24 8.30 -0.37
C ALA A 82 10.66 8.47 -0.93
N GLU A 83 10.90 8.10 -2.21
CA GLU A 83 12.20 8.19 -2.87
C GLU A 83 12.76 9.61 -2.89
N ILE A 84 11.92 10.64 -3.05
CA ILE A 84 12.35 12.04 -3.08
C ILE A 84 12.96 12.45 -1.73
N TYR A 85 12.29 12.08 -0.65
CA TYR A 85 12.73 12.39 0.71
C TYR A 85 13.87 11.48 1.15
N PHE A 86 13.87 10.24 0.69
CA PHE A 86 14.94 9.29 0.94
C PHE A 86 16.27 9.74 0.32
N GLU A 87 16.24 10.36 -0.87
CA GLU A 87 17.44 10.97 -1.48
C GLU A 87 18.06 12.08 -0.62
N GLU A 88 17.30 12.75 0.24
CA GLU A 88 17.81 13.78 1.15
C GLU A 88 18.65 13.21 2.30
N LEU A 89 18.52 11.90 2.59
CA LEU A 89 19.28 11.23 3.63
C LEU A 89 20.73 10.98 3.20
N ASN A 90 21.65 11.00 4.16
CA ASN A 90 23.02 10.55 3.89
C ASN A 90 23.09 9.02 3.80
N ALA A 91 24.11 8.47 3.11
CA ALA A 91 24.24 7.05 2.83
C ALA A 91 24.14 6.14 4.07
N ARG A 92 24.71 6.57 5.21
CA ARG A 92 24.64 5.81 6.46
C ARG A 92 23.20 5.73 6.99
N LYS A 93 22.48 6.88 6.98
CA LYS A 93 21.11 6.93 7.48
C LYS A 93 20.16 6.16 6.56
N LYS A 94 20.41 6.17 5.22
CA LYS A 94 19.67 5.35 4.26
C LYS A 94 19.73 3.87 4.61
N VAL A 95 20.94 3.35 4.90
CA VAL A 95 21.12 1.94 5.29
C VAL A 95 20.43 1.66 6.64
N GLU A 96 20.58 2.54 7.62
CA GLU A 96 19.94 2.39 8.94
C GLU A 96 18.39 2.33 8.80
N VAL A 97 17.80 3.20 7.99
CA VAL A 97 16.35 3.23 7.73
C VAL A 97 15.89 1.98 6.98
N LEU A 98 16.57 1.60 5.89
CA LEU A 98 16.25 0.36 5.15
C LEU A 98 16.32 -0.89 6.02
N SER A 99 17.23 -0.94 7.00
CA SER A 99 17.35 -2.08 7.91
C SER A 99 16.26 -2.13 8.97
N CYS A 100 15.49 -1.06 9.15
CA CYS A 100 14.32 -1.00 10.04
C CYS A 100 13.00 -1.16 9.27
N MET A 101 13.01 -0.98 7.95
CA MET A 101 11.82 -1.11 7.11
C MET A 101 11.38 -2.56 6.98
N GLU A 102 10.07 -2.75 6.81
CA GLU A 102 9.52 -4.01 6.29
C GLU A 102 10.16 -4.34 4.94
N VAL A 103 10.41 -5.62 4.70
CA VAL A 103 11.19 -6.08 3.53
C VAL A 103 10.52 -5.71 2.21
N ASP A 104 9.20 -5.82 2.14
CA ASP A 104 8.38 -5.47 0.97
C ASP A 104 8.44 -3.97 0.68
N GLN A 105 8.35 -3.12 1.71
CA GLN A 105 8.48 -1.67 1.59
C GLN A 105 9.90 -1.26 1.19
N ALA A 106 10.92 -1.88 1.80
CA ALA A 106 12.31 -1.66 1.42
C ALA A 106 12.56 -2.04 -0.05
N ALA A 107 12.01 -3.17 -0.51
CA ALA A 107 12.09 -3.61 -1.89
C ALA A 107 11.39 -2.62 -2.85
N ALA A 108 10.18 -2.16 -2.50
CA ALA A 108 9.42 -1.17 -3.28
C ALA A 108 10.18 0.16 -3.39
N LEU A 109 10.73 0.67 -2.28
CA LEU A 109 11.52 1.90 -2.26
C LEU A 109 12.79 1.75 -3.10
N LEU A 110 13.51 0.63 -2.96
CA LEU A 110 14.73 0.34 -3.71
C LEU A 110 14.47 0.26 -5.23
N LYS A 111 13.34 -0.28 -5.66
CA LYS A 111 12.94 -0.32 -7.08
C LYS A 111 12.82 1.08 -7.70
N ARG A 112 12.37 2.08 -6.93
CA ARG A 112 12.22 3.47 -7.37
C ARG A 112 13.53 4.24 -7.46
N LEU A 113 14.61 3.76 -6.81
CA LEU A 113 15.92 4.41 -6.83
C LEU A 113 16.71 4.12 -8.13
N ALA A 114 17.66 4.99 -8.45
CA ALA A 114 18.60 4.78 -9.56
C ALA A 114 19.45 3.52 -9.35
N LYS A 115 19.60 2.69 -10.39
CA LYS A 115 20.33 1.40 -10.33
C LYS A 115 21.69 1.43 -9.61
N PRO A 116 22.58 2.45 -9.79
CA PRO A 116 23.87 2.46 -9.09
C PRO A 116 23.71 2.63 -7.57
N GLU A 117 22.78 3.46 -7.14
CA GLU A 117 22.51 3.72 -5.73
C GLU A 117 21.83 2.51 -5.08
N ARG A 118 20.83 1.93 -5.73
CA ARG A 118 20.16 0.70 -5.30
C ARG A 118 21.18 -0.42 -5.06
N ASN A 119 22.07 -0.71 -6.00
CA ASN A 119 23.08 -1.74 -5.84
C ASN A 119 24.02 -1.47 -4.66
N MET A 120 24.42 -0.21 -4.49
CA MET A 120 25.28 0.19 -3.36
C MET A 120 24.57 -0.02 -2.02
N LEU A 121 23.28 0.32 -1.91
CA LEU A 121 22.52 0.16 -0.68
C LEU A 121 22.28 -1.32 -0.37
N ILE A 122 21.90 -2.12 -1.38
CA ILE A 122 21.75 -3.59 -1.24
C ILE A 122 23.07 -4.21 -0.75
N ASP A 123 24.23 -3.75 -1.21
CA ASP A 123 25.52 -4.27 -0.74
C ASP A 123 25.81 -3.97 0.73
N LEU A 124 25.18 -2.95 1.30
CA LEU A 124 25.41 -2.45 2.66
C LEU A 124 24.43 -2.97 3.72
N ILE A 125 23.23 -3.43 3.34
CA ILE A 125 22.27 -4.05 4.27
C ILE A 125 22.76 -5.45 4.68
N ASP A 126 22.14 -6.04 5.68
CA ASP A 126 22.47 -7.37 6.18
C ASP A 126 22.12 -8.49 5.19
N ASN A 127 22.62 -9.71 5.46
CA ASN A 127 22.47 -10.82 4.53
C ASN A 127 21.06 -11.45 4.54
N GLU A 128 20.29 -11.28 5.61
CA GLU A 128 18.93 -11.77 5.75
C GLU A 128 18.02 -10.91 4.89
N SER A 129 17.99 -9.60 5.14
CA SER A 129 17.22 -8.64 4.31
C SER A 129 17.58 -8.72 2.82
N LYS A 130 18.86 -8.98 2.46
CA LYS A 130 19.25 -9.22 1.06
C LYS A 130 18.56 -10.42 0.42
N ARG A 131 18.45 -11.52 1.16
CA ARG A 131 17.82 -12.74 0.66
C ARG A 131 16.32 -12.54 0.46
N ASP A 132 15.70 -11.87 1.41
CA ASP A 132 14.27 -11.63 1.41
C ASP A 132 13.88 -10.66 0.29
N ILE A 133 14.64 -9.56 0.12
CA ILE A 133 14.48 -8.66 -1.03
C ILE A 133 14.68 -9.40 -2.36
N ALA A 134 15.73 -10.23 -2.47
CA ALA A 134 16.00 -11.00 -3.68
C ALA A 134 14.90 -12.03 -3.96
N MET A 135 14.25 -12.56 -2.93
CA MET A 135 13.12 -13.46 -3.06
C MET A 135 11.89 -12.70 -3.59
N LEU A 136 11.56 -11.55 -3.04
CA LEU A 136 10.46 -10.70 -3.54
C LEU A 136 10.71 -10.25 -4.98
N GLU A 137 11.94 -9.92 -5.33
CA GLU A 137 12.34 -9.53 -6.69
C GLU A 137 12.38 -10.69 -7.70
N SER A 138 12.27 -11.94 -7.24
CA SER A 138 12.21 -13.10 -8.14
C SER A 138 10.84 -13.32 -8.75
N PHE A 139 9.80 -12.72 -8.20
CA PHE A 139 8.43 -12.74 -8.72
C PHE A 139 8.22 -11.58 -9.70
N ASP A 140 7.38 -11.80 -10.69
CA ASP A 140 6.94 -10.76 -11.62
C ASP A 140 6.06 -9.73 -10.89
N GLU A 141 5.96 -8.49 -11.39
CA GLU A 141 5.26 -7.39 -10.70
C GLU A 141 3.75 -7.64 -10.56
N ASP A 142 3.17 -8.43 -11.44
CA ASP A 142 1.79 -8.89 -11.50
C ASP A 142 1.53 -10.16 -10.68
N GLU A 143 2.57 -10.80 -10.14
CA GLU A 143 2.42 -11.94 -9.25
C GLU A 143 2.30 -11.51 -7.78
N ILE A 144 1.39 -12.16 -7.04
CA ILE A 144 1.10 -11.80 -5.63
C ILE A 144 2.33 -11.97 -4.72
N GLY A 145 3.25 -12.86 -5.06
CA GLY A 145 4.51 -13.06 -4.36
C GLY A 145 5.42 -11.83 -4.33
N SER A 146 5.28 -10.93 -5.32
CA SER A 146 6.03 -9.66 -5.36
C SER A 146 5.58 -8.64 -4.31
N ARG A 147 4.41 -8.87 -3.70
CA ARG A 147 3.72 -7.96 -2.75
C ARG A 147 3.57 -8.57 -1.36
N MET A 148 4.13 -9.76 -1.11
CA MET A 148 4.02 -10.41 0.20
C MET A 148 4.93 -9.74 1.23
N SER A 149 4.45 -9.69 2.48
CA SER A 149 5.23 -9.31 3.65
C SER A 149 5.86 -10.55 4.30
N MET A 150 7.06 -10.36 4.84
CA MET A 150 7.75 -11.37 5.66
C MET A 150 7.41 -11.23 7.15
N ASN A 151 6.58 -10.27 7.51
CA ASN A 151 6.15 -9.97 8.87
C ASN A 151 4.98 -10.89 9.27
N PHE A 152 5.29 -12.06 9.79
CA PHE A 152 4.30 -13.03 10.26
C PHE A 152 4.86 -13.93 11.36
N ILE A 153 3.97 -14.57 12.10
CA ILE A 153 4.33 -15.53 13.17
C ILE A 153 4.16 -16.96 12.66
N GLU A 154 5.24 -17.73 12.67
CA GLU A 154 5.22 -19.15 12.33
C GLU A 154 5.31 -20.02 13.62
N ILE A 155 4.40 -20.97 13.76
CA ILE A 155 4.37 -21.93 14.86
C ILE A 155 4.46 -23.36 14.30
N LYS A 156 5.29 -24.19 14.91
CA LYS A 156 5.41 -25.60 14.49
C LYS A 156 4.23 -26.43 14.98
N ALA A 157 3.73 -27.32 14.13
CA ALA A 157 2.69 -28.28 14.49
C ALA A 157 3.20 -29.28 15.57
N GLY A 158 2.30 -29.76 16.40
CA GLY A 158 2.62 -30.80 17.41
C GLY A 158 3.29 -30.30 18.68
N ILE A 159 3.44 -28.98 18.90
CA ILE A 159 3.94 -28.41 20.13
C ILE A 159 2.78 -28.08 21.10
N SER A 160 3.11 -27.89 22.38
CA SER A 160 2.11 -27.49 23.38
C SER A 160 1.73 -26.00 23.26
N ILE A 161 0.54 -25.64 23.75
CA ILE A 161 0.09 -24.24 23.84
C ILE A 161 1.13 -23.35 24.56
N ARG A 162 1.78 -23.85 25.60
CA ARG A 162 2.84 -23.12 26.33
C ARG A 162 4.05 -22.85 25.45
N GLU A 163 4.42 -23.79 24.61
CA GLU A 163 5.54 -23.63 23.66
C GLU A 163 5.16 -22.67 22.56
N ALA A 164 3.95 -22.81 22.00
CA ALA A 164 3.42 -21.88 21.00
C ALA A 164 3.39 -20.43 21.51
N MET A 165 2.92 -20.20 22.73
CA MET A 165 2.97 -18.87 23.36
C MET A 165 4.39 -18.36 23.57
N ARG A 166 5.35 -19.22 23.86
CA ARG A 166 6.75 -18.79 24.00
C ARG A 166 7.36 -18.43 22.66
N GLU A 167 7.06 -19.19 21.60
CA GLU A 167 7.49 -18.89 20.23
C GLU A 167 6.87 -17.59 19.72
N LEU A 168 5.56 -17.39 19.96
CA LEU A 168 4.88 -16.13 19.66
C LEU A 168 5.58 -14.95 20.33
N VAL A 169 5.81 -15.00 21.65
CA VAL A 169 6.47 -13.88 22.38
C VAL A 169 7.88 -13.62 21.87
N ALA A 170 8.60 -14.66 21.46
CA ALA A 170 9.95 -14.50 20.90
C ALA A 170 9.93 -13.80 19.52
N GLN A 171 8.98 -14.19 18.66
CA GLN A 171 8.85 -13.62 17.30
C GLN A 171 8.16 -12.25 17.29
N ALA A 172 7.23 -11.97 18.22
CA ALA A 172 6.54 -10.70 18.33
C ALA A 172 7.45 -9.52 18.75
N ALA A 173 8.73 -9.77 19.07
CA ALA A 173 9.71 -8.72 19.26
C ALA A 173 10.21 -8.12 17.93
N GLU A 174 10.04 -8.84 16.82
CA GLU A 174 10.53 -8.48 15.48
C GLU A 174 9.40 -8.43 14.44
N ASN A 175 8.18 -8.87 14.82
CA ASN A 175 7.02 -8.91 13.93
C ASN A 175 5.81 -8.25 14.59
N ASP A 176 5.16 -7.35 13.87
CA ASP A 176 3.97 -6.61 14.31
C ASP A 176 2.66 -7.31 13.92
N ASN A 177 2.69 -8.11 12.84
CA ASN A 177 1.52 -8.88 12.38
C ASN A 177 1.36 -10.16 13.20
N ILE A 178 0.81 -10.01 14.42
CA ILE A 178 0.67 -11.08 15.41
C ILE A 178 -0.76 -11.61 15.54
N SER A 179 -1.75 -11.01 14.86
CA SER A 179 -3.17 -11.38 14.99
C SER A 179 -3.44 -12.81 14.56
N THR A 180 -2.74 -13.28 13.55
CA THR A 180 -2.83 -14.62 12.99
C THR A 180 -1.48 -15.33 13.10
N LEU A 181 -1.49 -16.56 13.62
CA LEU A 181 -0.32 -17.43 13.72
C LEU A 181 -0.44 -18.55 12.68
N TYR A 182 0.58 -18.72 11.87
CA TYR A 182 0.60 -19.76 10.83
C TYR A 182 1.27 -21.01 11.33
N VAL A 183 0.57 -22.14 11.18
CA VAL A 183 1.05 -23.45 11.65
C VAL A 183 1.65 -24.21 10.49
N THR A 184 2.92 -24.65 10.66
CA THR A 184 3.65 -25.42 9.65
C THR A 184 4.20 -26.71 10.24
N ASP A 185 4.47 -27.68 9.39
CA ASP A 185 5.18 -28.90 9.77
C ASP A 185 6.71 -28.70 9.83
N GLU A 186 7.46 -29.79 10.04
CA GLU A 186 8.92 -29.75 10.07
C GLU A 186 9.57 -29.38 8.71
N GLN A 187 8.82 -29.49 7.62
CA GLN A 187 9.23 -29.14 6.25
C GLN A 187 8.78 -27.72 5.84
N HIS A 188 8.24 -26.94 6.78
CA HIS A 188 7.62 -25.63 6.55
C HIS A 188 6.36 -25.66 5.66
N THR A 189 5.73 -26.86 5.51
CA THR A 189 4.46 -27.00 4.80
C THR A 189 3.33 -26.39 5.63
N PHE A 190 2.51 -25.55 5.03
CA PHE A 190 1.39 -24.91 5.69
C PHE A 190 0.32 -25.92 6.12
N CYS A 191 -0.04 -25.92 7.39
CA CYS A 191 -1.03 -26.82 7.99
C CYS A 191 -2.35 -26.11 8.33
N GLY A 192 -2.32 -24.81 8.53
CA GLY A 192 -3.47 -23.99 8.92
C GLY A 192 -3.05 -22.77 9.72
N ALA A 193 -4.01 -22.04 10.26
CA ALA A 193 -3.77 -20.85 11.06
C ALA A 193 -4.49 -20.90 12.41
N ILE A 194 -4.01 -20.13 13.37
CA ILE A 194 -4.59 -19.95 14.70
C ILE A 194 -4.79 -18.45 14.93
N ASP A 195 -5.99 -18.05 15.34
CA ASP A 195 -6.24 -16.72 15.83
C ASP A 195 -5.52 -16.50 17.18
N LEU A 196 -4.79 -15.40 17.33
CA LEU A 196 -4.11 -15.04 18.56
C LEU A 196 -5.04 -15.07 19.77
N LYS A 197 -6.26 -14.59 19.62
CA LYS A 197 -7.26 -14.59 20.68
C LYS A 197 -7.57 -16.02 21.16
N ASP A 198 -7.70 -16.97 20.22
CA ASP A 198 -7.98 -18.35 20.58
C ASP A 198 -6.82 -19.02 21.32
N LEU A 199 -5.58 -18.70 20.90
CA LEU A 199 -4.39 -19.13 21.63
C LEU A 199 -4.31 -18.55 23.05
N ILE A 200 -4.65 -17.26 23.23
CA ILE A 200 -4.62 -16.56 24.54
C ILE A 200 -5.64 -17.16 25.53
N ILE A 201 -6.86 -17.50 25.04
CA ILE A 201 -7.92 -18.03 25.90
C ILE A 201 -7.83 -19.55 26.12
N ALA A 202 -6.98 -20.24 25.35
CA ALA A 202 -6.82 -21.68 25.42
C ALA A 202 -6.25 -22.14 26.78
N ARG A 203 -6.72 -23.30 27.23
CA ARG A 203 -6.18 -23.93 28.46
C ARG A 203 -4.89 -24.67 28.11
N GLN A 204 -3.93 -24.65 29.02
CA GLN A 204 -2.61 -25.27 28.82
C GLN A 204 -2.66 -26.78 28.50
N ASP A 205 -3.72 -27.47 28.93
CA ASP A 205 -3.91 -28.91 28.71
C ASP A 205 -4.67 -29.23 27.41
N HIS A 206 -5.04 -28.18 26.65
CA HIS A 206 -5.77 -28.36 25.37
C HIS A 206 -4.77 -28.68 24.25
N PRO A 207 -5.07 -29.61 23.33
CA PRO A 207 -4.23 -29.86 22.17
C PRO A 207 -4.19 -28.64 21.26
N LEU A 208 -3.01 -28.24 20.80
CA LEU A 208 -2.85 -27.10 19.88
C LEU A 208 -3.59 -27.34 18.56
N GLU A 209 -3.63 -28.60 18.11
CA GLU A 209 -4.26 -29.02 16.86
C GLU A 209 -5.77 -28.72 16.80
N GLU A 210 -6.44 -28.65 17.95
CA GLU A 210 -7.87 -28.29 18.02
C GLU A 210 -8.13 -26.80 17.80
N LEU A 211 -7.09 -25.95 17.90
CA LEU A 211 -7.17 -24.52 17.61
C LEU A 211 -6.83 -24.22 16.14
N VAL A 212 -6.21 -25.16 15.43
CA VAL A 212 -5.77 -24.95 14.05
C VAL A 212 -6.95 -24.96 13.09
N VAL A 213 -7.19 -23.86 12.41
CA VAL A 213 -8.16 -23.76 11.31
C VAL A 213 -7.48 -24.22 10.03
N THR A 214 -7.74 -25.48 9.65
CA THR A 214 -7.11 -26.09 8.45
C THR A 214 -7.73 -25.63 7.14
N SER A 215 -8.94 -25.03 7.17
CA SER A 215 -9.63 -24.47 6.01
C SER A 215 -9.35 -22.98 5.82
N TYR A 216 -8.23 -22.48 6.36
CA TYR A 216 -7.83 -21.09 6.24
C TYR A 216 -7.53 -20.74 4.78
N PRO A 217 -7.93 -19.55 4.27
CA PRO A 217 -7.64 -19.13 2.90
C PRO A 217 -6.14 -18.96 2.67
N TYR A 218 -5.68 -19.24 1.46
CA TYR A 218 -4.28 -19.05 1.06
C TYR A 218 -4.19 -18.70 -0.42
N VAL A 219 -3.05 -18.20 -0.85
CA VAL A 219 -2.69 -17.92 -2.24
C VAL A 219 -1.33 -18.54 -2.57
N TYR A 220 -1.09 -18.83 -3.86
CA TYR A 220 0.25 -19.22 -4.32
C TYR A 220 1.01 -17.99 -4.84
N ALA A 221 2.30 -17.91 -4.56
CA ALA A 221 3.13 -16.76 -4.89
C ALA A 221 3.16 -16.40 -6.39
N GLU A 222 3.00 -17.37 -7.27
CA GLU A 222 2.97 -17.21 -8.73
C GLU A 222 1.54 -16.92 -9.29
N GLU A 223 0.54 -16.72 -8.43
CA GLU A 223 -0.82 -16.34 -8.89
C GLU A 223 -0.83 -14.83 -9.26
N GLU A 224 -1.62 -14.49 -10.28
CA GLU A 224 -1.84 -13.09 -10.69
C GLU A 224 -2.60 -12.31 -9.58
N ILE A 225 -2.19 -11.07 -9.36
CA ILE A 225 -2.75 -10.21 -8.30
C ILE A 225 -4.26 -10.06 -8.48
N ASP A 226 -4.73 -9.81 -9.71
CA ASP A 226 -6.14 -9.61 -10.05
C ASP A 226 -7.02 -10.80 -9.64
N GLU A 227 -6.56 -12.02 -9.94
CA GLU A 227 -7.26 -13.26 -9.58
C GLU A 227 -7.28 -13.47 -8.06
N CYS A 228 -6.18 -13.13 -7.38
CA CYS A 228 -6.08 -13.19 -5.93
C CYS A 228 -7.03 -12.21 -5.26
N ILE A 229 -7.05 -10.94 -5.69
CA ILE A 229 -7.90 -9.89 -5.13
C ILE A 229 -9.38 -10.31 -5.24
N GLU A 230 -9.84 -10.77 -6.41
CA GLU A 230 -11.23 -11.16 -6.62
C GLU A 230 -11.66 -12.29 -5.65
N ARG A 231 -10.74 -13.20 -5.34
CA ARG A 231 -10.98 -14.31 -4.40
C ARG A 231 -10.88 -13.86 -2.95
N LEU A 232 -9.90 -13.02 -2.61
CA LEU A 232 -9.60 -12.62 -1.23
C LEU A 232 -10.55 -11.58 -0.66
N LYS A 233 -11.15 -10.72 -1.49
CA LYS A 233 -12.09 -9.68 -1.03
C LYS A 233 -13.29 -10.20 -0.22
N ASP A 234 -13.64 -11.48 -0.39
CA ASP A 234 -14.75 -12.10 0.33
C ASP A 234 -14.35 -12.65 1.73
N TYR A 235 -13.05 -12.66 2.04
CA TYR A 235 -12.53 -13.07 3.33
C TYR A 235 -12.25 -11.83 4.21
N SER A 236 -12.56 -11.98 5.50
CA SER A 236 -12.37 -10.88 6.49
C SER A 236 -11.19 -11.17 7.41
N GLU A 237 -10.16 -11.82 6.86
CA GLU A 237 -8.96 -12.18 7.59
C GLU A 237 -7.97 -11.01 7.65
N ASP A 238 -7.25 -10.86 8.76
CA ASP A 238 -6.25 -9.81 8.93
C ASP A 238 -5.05 -9.99 7.99
N SER A 239 -4.71 -11.24 7.70
CA SER A 239 -3.68 -11.61 6.73
C SER A 239 -3.93 -13.00 6.15
N VAL A 240 -3.41 -13.26 4.94
CA VAL A 240 -3.55 -14.50 4.19
C VAL A 240 -2.16 -15.04 3.83
N PRO A 241 -1.87 -16.34 4.08
CA PRO A 241 -0.56 -16.92 3.79
C PRO A 241 -0.32 -17.07 2.28
N VAL A 242 0.90 -16.74 1.88
CA VAL A 242 1.43 -16.94 0.53
C VAL A 242 2.29 -18.21 0.53
N LEU A 243 1.98 -19.14 -0.35
CA LEU A 243 2.61 -20.45 -0.42
C LEU A 243 3.41 -20.61 -1.71
N ASP A 244 4.43 -21.45 -1.68
CA ASP A 244 5.07 -21.95 -2.90
C ASP A 244 4.29 -23.15 -3.49
N ASN A 245 4.74 -23.64 -4.64
CA ASN A 245 4.12 -24.79 -5.32
C ASN A 245 4.24 -26.11 -4.55
N ASP A 246 5.08 -26.18 -3.51
CA ASP A 246 5.21 -27.31 -2.58
C ASP A 246 4.35 -27.10 -1.30
N ASN A 247 3.50 -26.10 -1.26
CA ASN A 247 2.68 -25.64 -0.12
C ASN A 247 3.50 -25.18 1.09
N ARG A 248 4.71 -24.69 0.89
CA ARG A 248 5.50 -24.10 1.97
C ARG A 248 5.14 -22.64 2.14
N LEU A 249 5.09 -22.20 3.39
CA LEU A 249 4.83 -20.82 3.73
C LEU A 249 6.03 -19.93 3.33
N LEU A 250 5.79 -18.97 2.46
CA LEU A 250 6.78 -17.99 2.00
C LEU A 250 6.64 -16.64 2.71
N GLY A 251 5.41 -16.18 2.87
CA GLY A 251 5.08 -14.88 3.42
C GLY A 251 3.59 -14.75 3.64
N VAL A 252 3.11 -13.51 3.79
CA VAL A 252 1.69 -13.22 3.97
C VAL A 252 1.29 -11.98 3.17
N ILE A 253 0.02 -11.88 2.79
CA ILE A 253 -0.60 -10.64 2.31
C ILE A 253 -1.51 -10.13 3.42
N THR A 254 -1.29 -8.91 3.87
CA THR A 254 -2.12 -8.26 4.90
C THR A 254 -3.39 -7.67 4.27
N SER A 255 -4.42 -7.46 5.09
CA SER A 255 -5.64 -6.78 4.62
C SER A 255 -5.37 -5.35 4.14
N SER A 256 -4.40 -4.64 4.74
CA SER A 256 -3.95 -3.33 4.27
C SER A 256 -3.33 -3.42 2.88
N SER A 257 -2.41 -4.37 2.65
CA SER A 257 -1.80 -4.58 1.33
C SER A 257 -2.84 -4.93 0.26
N ILE A 258 -3.88 -5.70 0.62
CA ILE A 258 -4.98 -6.01 -0.31
C ILE A 258 -5.76 -4.73 -0.68
N ILE A 259 -6.01 -3.84 0.28
CA ILE A 259 -6.71 -2.57 0.01
C ILE A 259 -5.88 -1.70 -0.93
N ASP A 260 -4.58 -1.57 -0.68
CA ASP A 260 -3.67 -0.79 -1.53
C ASP A 260 -3.61 -1.35 -2.96
N LEU A 261 -3.56 -2.69 -3.10
CA LEU A 261 -3.59 -3.35 -4.41
C LEU A 261 -4.91 -3.11 -5.16
N VAL A 262 -6.05 -3.13 -4.45
CA VAL A 262 -7.36 -2.82 -5.05
C VAL A 262 -7.43 -1.38 -5.51
N ASP A 263 -6.89 -0.44 -4.74
CA ASP A 263 -6.86 0.97 -5.10
C ASP A 263 -5.94 1.22 -6.30
N ASP A 264 -4.78 0.57 -6.36
CA ASP A 264 -3.85 0.62 -7.50
C ASP A 264 -4.53 0.10 -8.78
N GLU A 265 -5.17 -1.08 -8.72
CA GLU A 265 -5.85 -1.68 -9.88
C GLU A 265 -7.04 -0.85 -10.35
N MET A 266 -7.87 -0.35 -9.43
CA MET A 266 -8.96 0.56 -9.78
C MET A 266 -8.42 1.84 -10.44
N GLY A 267 -7.31 2.37 -9.94
CA GLY A 267 -6.60 3.51 -10.52
C GLY A 267 -6.15 3.23 -11.96
N GLU A 268 -5.54 2.06 -12.21
CA GLU A 268 -5.14 1.62 -13.55
C GLU A 268 -6.32 1.48 -14.51
N ASP A 269 -7.41 0.89 -14.09
CA ASP A 269 -8.59 0.71 -14.91
C ASP A 269 -9.25 2.05 -15.29
N TYR A 270 -9.35 2.98 -14.33
CA TYR A 270 -9.79 4.36 -14.63
C TYR A 270 -8.83 5.06 -15.57
N ALA A 271 -7.53 4.89 -15.41
CA ALA A 271 -6.53 5.46 -16.31
C ALA A 271 -6.62 4.88 -17.70
N LYS A 272 -6.75 3.56 -17.84
CA LYS A 272 -6.95 2.86 -19.12
C LYS A 272 -8.22 3.34 -19.83
N LEU A 273 -9.36 3.48 -19.13
CA LEU A 273 -10.61 4.03 -19.63
C LEU A 273 -10.49 5.48 -20.11
N ALA A 274 -9.73 6.30 -19.39
CA ALA A 274 -9.48 7.69 -19.76
C ALA A 274 -8.38 7.86 -20.82
N GLY A 275 -7.73 6.78 -21.25
CA GLY A 275 -6.55 6.82 -22.13
C GLY A 275 -5.33 7.44 -21.45
N LEU A 276 -5.23 7.29 -20.14
CA LEU A 276 -4.18 7.78 -19.26
C LEU A 276 -3.29 6.61 -18.85
N THR A 277 -2.14 6.91 -18.28
CA THR A 277 -1.32 5.94 -17.57
C THR A 277 -1.62 6.00 -16.06
N ALA A 278 -1.54 4.90 -15.35
CA ALA A 278 -1.85 4.81 -13.92
C ALA A 278 -1.01 5.76 -13.01
N GLU A 279 0.12 6.23 -13.52
CA GLU A 279 1.05 7.12 -12.81
C GLU A 279 0.63 8.62 -12.82
N GLU A 280 -0.65 8.95 -13.05
CA GLU A 280 -1.07 10.36 -13.02
C GLU A 280 -1.36 10.83 -11.60
N ASP A 281 -0.38 11.43 -10.97
CA ASP A 281 -0.53 12.16 -9.72
C ASP A 281 -1.43 13.41 -9.93
N LEU A 282 -2.46 13.55 -9.10
CA LEU A 282 -3.33 14.75 -9.06
C LEU A 282 -2.56 16.06 -8.80
N LYS A 283 -1.34 15.96 -8.26
CA LYS A 283 -0.43 17.07 -7.95
C LYS A 283 0.61 17.34 -9.03
N GLU A 284 0.60 16.59 -10.14
CA GLU A 284 1.59 16.70 -11.21
C GLU A 284 1.54 18.07 -11.90
N PRO A 285 2.68 18.69 -12.22
CA PRO A 285 2.70 19.98 -12.91
C PRO A 285 2.07 19.83 -14.31
N LEU A 286 1.16 20.76 -14.67
CA LEU A 286 0.37 20.77 -15.90
C LEU A 286 1.16 20.42 -17.19
N LYS A 287 2.46 20.76 -17.24
CA LYS A 287 3.31 20.48 -18.41
C LYS A 287 3.63 19.00 -18.56
N GLU A 288 3.81 18.27 -17.48
CA GLU A 288 4.10 16.83 -17.49
C GLU A 288 2.84 16.05 -17.78
N SER A 289 1.74 16.36 -17.12
CA SER A 289 0.42 15.81 -17.41
C SER A 289 0.02 16.02 -18.88
N MET A 290 0.24 17.22 -19.45
CA MET A 290 0.02 17.47 -20.87
C MET A 290 0.91 16.59 -21.77
N LYS A 291 2.18 16.38 -21.42
CA LYS A 291 3.11 15.56 -22.20
C LYS A 291 2.70 14.08 -22.22
N LYS A 292 2.20 13.56 -21.11
CA LYS A 292 1.68 12.19 -21.01
C LYS A 292 0.41 12.00 -21.85
N ARG A 293 -0.53 12.97 -21.79
CA ARG A 293 -1.82 12.91 -22.52
C ARG A 293 -1.71 13.22 -24.02
N MET A 294 -0.72 14.00 -24.44
CA MET A 294 -0.60 14.47 -25.83
C MET A 294 -0.58 13.33 -26.88
N PRO A 295 0.20 12.24 -26.71
CA PRO A 295 0.22 11.14 -27.67
C PRO A 295 -1.17 10.53 -27.90
N TRP A 296 -1.92 10.27 -26.83
CA TRP A 296 -3.25 9.71 -26.88
C TRP A 296 -4.25 10.65 -27.56
N LEU A 297 -4.22 11.94 -27.20
CA LEU A 297 -5.06 12.96 -27.84
C LEU A 297 -4.79 13.08 -29.34
N LEU A 298 -3.53 12.94 -29.78
CA LEU A 298 -3.17 12.94 -31.19
C LEU A 298 -3.71 11.70 -31.92
N ILE A 299 -3.69 10.53 -31.29
CA ILE A 299 -4.26 9.30 -31.82
C ILE A 299 -5.79 9.45 -31.99
N LEU A 300 -6.47 9.97 -30.95
CA LEU A 300 -7.91 10.23 -30.99
C LEU A 300 -8.29 11.25 -32.11
N LEU A 301 -7.48 12.31 -32.22
CA LEU A 301 -7.66 13.31 -33.28
C LEU A 301 -7.52 12.68 -34.68
N ALA A 302 -6.48 11.87 -34.87
CA ALA A 302 -6.26 11.18 -36.14
C ALA A 302 -7.42 10.21 -36.48
N LEU A 303 -7.86 9.45 -35.48
CA LEU A 303 -9.01 8.55 -35.62
C LEU A 303 -10.29 9.33 -35.94
N GLY A 304 -10.54 10.45 -35.25
CA GLY A 304 -11.67 11.35 -35.52
C GLY A 304 -11.65 11.92 -36.94
N MET A 305 -10.47 12.27 -37.46
CA MET A 305 -10.34 12.69 -38.87
C MET A 305 -10.68 11.58 -39.87
N VAL A 306 -10.28 10.33 -39.56
CA VAL A 306 -10.65 9.18 -40.43
C VAL A 306 -12.15 8.98 -40.43
N VAL A 307 -12.78 8.97 -39.25
CA VAL A 307 -14.25 8.84 -39.13
C VAL A 307 -14.95 9.97 -39.84
N SER A 308 -14.52 11.22 -39.67
CA SER A 308 -15.08 12.38 -40.37
C SER A 308 -14.95 12.28 -41.85
N SER A 309 -13.84 11.76 -42.38
CA SER A 309 -13.63 11.55 -43.81
C SER A 309 -14.59 10.49 -44.38
N VAL A 310 -14.81 9.40 -43.64
CA VAL A 310 -15.77 8.36 -44.00
C VAL A 310 -17.19 8.92 -44.05
N VAL A 311 -17.59 9.68 -43.01
CA VAL A 311 -18.91 10.34 -42.96
C VAL A 311 -19.08 11.32 -44.16
N GLY A 312 -18.03 12.07 -44.50
CA GLY A 312 -18.03 13.01 -45.64
C GLY A 312 -18.30 12.34 -46.97
N VAL A 313 -17.86 11.11 -47.19
CA VAL A 313 -18.19 10.34 -48.44
C VAL A 313 -19.69 10.11 -48.59
N PHE A 314 -20.43 9.99 -47.48
CA PHE A 314 -21.87 9.77 -47.48
C PHE A 314 -22.69 11.05 -47.31
N GLU A 315 -22.07 12.22 -47.29
CA GLU A 315 -22.71 13.51 -47.07
C GLU A 315 -23.88 13.78 -48.05
N THR A 316 -23.71 13.40 -49.30
CA THR A 316 -24.76 13.54 -50.35
C THR A 316 -26.00 12.67 -50.08
N VAL A 317 -25.85 11.54 -49.41
CA VAL A 317 -26.96 10.65 -49.03
C VAL A 317 -27.61 11.17 -47.74
N VAL A 318 -26.81 11.62 -46.81
CA VAL A 318 -27.25 12.14 -45.50
C VAL A 318 -28.06 13.44 -45.68
N THR A 319 -27.68 14.33 -46.61
CA THR A 319 -28.40 15.57 -46.89
C THR A 319 -29.78 15.32 -47.53
N GLN A 320 -29.99 14.19 -48.21
CA GLN A 320 -31.30 13.81 -48.75
C GLN A 320 -32.28 13.26 -47.71
N LEU A 321 -31.76 12.85 -46.54
CA LEU A 321 -32.52 12.28 -45.45
C LEU A 321 -32.23 13.02 -44.13
N PRO A 322 -32.82 14.21 -43.90
CA PRO A 322 -32.53 15.04 -42.72
C PRO A 322 -32.76 14.33 -41.39
N ILE A 323 -33.63 13.31 -41.39
CA ILE A 323 -33.91 12.50 -40.19
C ILE A 323 -32.68 11.73 -39.71
N ILE A 324 -31.78 11.31 -40.59
CA ILE A 324 -30.55 10.61 -40.28
C ILE A 324 -29.60 11.53 -39.48
N MET A 325 -29.56 12.81 -39.82
CA MET A 325 -28.73 13.79 -39.11
C MET A 325 -29.16 13.96 -37.63
N CYS A 326 -30.48 13.87 -37.36
CA CYS A 326 -30.97 13.93 -35.96
C CYS A 326 -30.52 12.74 -35.12
N PHE A 327 -30.35 11.57 -35.70
CA PHE A 327 -29.93 10.37 -34.99
C PHE A 327 -28.43 10.14 -34.98
N GLN A 328 -27.67 10.82 -35.85
CA GLN A 328 -26.21 10.66 -35.95
C GLN A 328 -25.52 10.95 -34.62
N SER A 329 -25.87 12.04 -33.95
CA SER A 329 -25.31 12.40 -32.66
C SER A 329 -25.65 11.36 -31.58
N LEU A 330 -26.89 10.87 -31.59
CA LEU A 330 -27.35 9.85 -30.64
C LEU A 330 -26.63 8.52 -30.84
N ILE A 331 -26.41 8.11 -32.08
CA ILE A 331 -25.71 6.84 -32.40
C ILE A 331 -24.22 6.93 -31.99
N LEU A 332 -23.58 8.07 -32.27
CA LEU A 332 -22.19 8.32 -31.87
C LEU A 332 -22.03 8.30 -30.34
N ASP A 333 -22.93 8.95 -29.61
CA ASP A 333 -22.94 8.98 -28.15
C ASP A 333 -23.18 7.58 -27.56
N MET A 334 -24.17 6.85 -28.09
CA MET A 334 -24.40 5.46 -27.66
C MET A 334 -23.23 4.52 -27.98
N ALA A 335 -22.59 4.69 -29.15
CA ALA A 335 -21.43 3.89 -29.52
C ALA A 335 -20.22 4.17 -28.58
N GLY A 336 -20.04 5.44 -28.18
CA GLY A 336 -19.06 5.83 -27.15
C GLY A 336 -19.35 5.17 -25.81
N ASN A 337 -20.60 5.28 -25.35
CA ASN A 337 -21.00 4.68 -24.06
C ASN A 337 -20.85 3.15 -24.04
N VAL A 338 -21.22 2.46 -25.15
CA VAL A 338 -21.02 1.00 -25.25
C VAL A 338 -19.53 0.65 -25.23
N GLY A 339 -18.68 1.42 -25.94
CA GLY A 339 -17.24 1.16 -25.98
C GLY A 339 -16.53 1.38 -24.63
N THR A 340 -17.05 2.27 -23.78
CA THR A 340 -16.49 2.50 -22.44
C THR A 340 -17.03 1.54 -21.38
N GLN A 341 -18.10 0.79 -21.68
CA GLN A 341 -18.72 -0.16 -20.75
C GLN A 341 -18.42 -1.64 -21.12
N SER A 342 -17.67 -1.85 -22.19
CA SER A 342 -17.27 -3.18 -22.68
C SER A 342 -15.85 -3.52 -22.27
#